data_2a70aaf053abcac8c3ffa2efba8ecb36
#
_entry.id   2a70aaf053abcac8c3ffa2efba8ecb36
#
_cell.length_a   1.000
_cell.length_b   1.000
_cell.length_c   1.000
_cell.angle_alpha   90.00
_cell.angle_beta   90.00
_cell.angle_gamma   90.00
#
_symmetry.space_group_name_H-M   'P 1'
#
loop_
_entity.id
_entity.type
_entity.pdbx_description
1 polymer ?
#
loop_
_entity_poly.entity_id
_entity_poly.type
_entity_poly.pdbx_seq_one_letter_code
_entity_poly.pdbx_strand_id
1 'polypeptide(L)'
;MFYGKMLAVCMRYISDHDTAQEVLQEGFIKVFDKLEVFDFKGSFEGWVRRIVVNTAIDSIRKAKRAPILKDNDNDFKMDAINEIEENEKIEMIELRAEKAVEAIQKLSPGYRTVFNLFVIEDYSHKEIAEMLGISEGTSKSNLSKAKKNLKQILTEEFSNIRE
;
A
#
# COMPACT_ATOMS: atom_id res chain seq x y z
N MET A 1 12.36 1.49 -18.07
CA MET A 1 12.21 0.23 -17.32
C MET A 1 11.77 0.42 -15.88
N PHE A 2 12.30 1.39 -15.11
CA PHE A 2 11.85 1.65 -13.73
C PHE A 2 10.53 2.41 -13.62
N TYR A 3 10.17 3.25 -14.60
CA TYR A 3 9.01 4.13 -14.53
C TYR A 3 7.70 3.37 -14.20
N GLY A 4 7.33 2.38 -14.99
CA GLY A 4 6.09 1.63 -14.79
C GLY A 4 6.04 0.91 -13.44
N LYS A 5 7.16 0.31 -12.99
CA LYS A 5 7.26 -0.32 -11.67
C LYS A 5 7.07 0.70 -10.55
N MET A 6 7.70 1.86 -10.64
CA MET A 6 7.62 2.90 -9.61
C MET A 6 6.27 3.62 -9.63
N LEU A 7 5.63 3.76 -10.80
CA LEU A 7 4.26 4.24 -10.89
C LEU A 7 3.29 3.29 -10.18
N ALA A 8 3.43 1.99 -10.40
CA ALA A 8 2.64 0.99 -9.67
C ALA A 8 2.85 1.06 -8.15
N VAL A 9 4.06 1.40 -7.69
CA VAL A 9 4.32 1.67 -6.26
C VAL A 9 3.55 2.90 -5.80
N CYS A 10 3.60 4.03 -6.52
CA CYS A 10 2.84 5.24 -6.17
C CYS A 10 1.32 4.98 -6.13
N MET A 11 0.79 4.25 -7.10
CA MET A 11 -0.63 3.90 -7.21
C MET A 11 -1.16 3.05 -6.03
N ARG A 12 -0.31 2.37 -5.28
CA ARG A 12 -0.72 1.69 -4.04
C ARG A 12 -1.07 2.65 -2.91
N TYR A 13 -0.52 3.86 -2.92
CA TYR A 13 -0.73 4.88 -1.91
C TYR A 13 -1.72 5.96 -2.35
N ILE A 14 -1.70 6.30 -3.63
CA ILE A 14 -2.43 7.41 -4.24
C ILE A 14 -3.35 6.82 -5.31
N SER A 15 -4.67 6.99 -5.14
CA SER A 15 -5.66 6.39 -6.04
C SER A 15 -5.80 7.17 -7.35
N ASP A 16 -5.53 8.48 -7.32
CA ASP A 16 -5.59 9.34 -8.50
C ASP A 16 -4.32 9.18 -9.33
N HIS A 17 -4.49 8.80 -10.60
CA HIS A 17 -3.39 8.49 -11.51
C HIS A 17 -2.49 9.69 -11.78
N ASP A 18 -3.08 10.87 -12.00
CA ASP A 18 -2.33 12.08 -12.34
C ASP A 18 -1.49 12.53 -11.15
N THR A 19 -2.08 12.55 -9.95
CA THR A 19 -1.35 12.81 -8.70
C THR A 19 -0.25 11.77 -8.46
N ALA A 20 -0.48 10.49 -8.77
CA ALA A 20 0.55 9.46 -8.64
C ALA A 20 1.72 9.69 -9.60
N GLN A 21 1.46 10.17 -10.82
CA GLN A 21 2.50 10.54 -11.78
C GLN A 21 3.32 11.76 -11.31
N GLU A 22 2.67 12.80 -10.79
CA GLU A 22 3.34 13.98 -10.23
C GLU A 22 4.27 13.60 -9.08
N VAL A 23 3.79 12.78 -8.15
CA VAL A 23 4.57 12.27 -7.02
C VAL A 23 5.73 11.40 -7.48
N LEU A 24 5.54 10.59 -8.51
CA LEU A 24 6.61 9.80 -9.11
C LEU A 24 7.68 10.69 -9.72
N GLN A 25 7.31 11.75 -10.43
CA GLN A 25 8.26 12.73 -11.00
C GLN A 25 9.06 13.41 -9.88
N GLU A 26 8.39 13.87 -8.81
CA GLU A 26 9.08 14.41 -7.63
C GLU A 26 10.04 13.39 -7.01
N GLY A 27 9.62 12.13 -6.95
CA GLY A 27 10.46 11.02 -6.48
C GLY A 27 11.71 10.83 -7.33
N PHE A 28 11.60 10.86 -8.65
CA PHE A 28 12.76 10.74 -9.55
C PHE A 28 13.70 11.94 -9.45
N ILE A 29 13.18 13.17 -9.31
CA ILE A 29 14.03 14.35 -9.05
C ILE A 29 14.88 14.10 -7.79
N LYS A 30 14.27 13.64 -6.69
CA LYS A 30 15.00 13.31 -5.46
C LYS A 30 16.00 12.16 -5.65
N VAL A 31 15.71 11.19 -6.53
CA VAL A 31 16.66 10.12 -6.88
C VAL A 31 17.89 10.73 -7.55
N PHE A 32 17.71 11.61 -8.54
CA PHE A 32 18.82 12.26 -9.23
C PHE A 32 19.64 13.13 -8.29
N ASP A 33 19.00 13.93 -7.44
CA ASP A 33 19.67 14.80 -6.46
C ASP A 33 20.51 13.99 -5.43
N LYS A 34 20.11 12.74 -5.17
CA LYS A 34 20.77 11.86 -4.20
C LYS A 34 21.63 10.77 -4.83
N LEU A 35 21.81 10.78 -6.14
CA LEU A 35 22.52 9.71 -6.84
C LEU A 35 23.96 9.54 -6.36
N GLU A 36 24.62 10.64 -6.04
CA GLU A 36 26.01 10.65 -5.56
C GLU A 36 26.18 9.99 -4.18
N VAL A 37 25.12 9.91 -3.37
CA VAL A 37 25.18 9.29 -2.04
C VAL A 37 24.76 7.82 -2.05
N PHE A 38 24.44 7.27 -3.21
CA PHE A 38 24.19 5.83 -3.35
C PHE A 38 25.50 5.05 -3.20
N ASP A 39 25.63 4.31 -2.11
CA ASP A 39 26.88 3.63 -1.72
C ASP A 39 27.07 2.23 -2.33
N PHE A 40 26.21 1.84 -3.28
CA PHE A 40 26.19 0.52 -3.93
C PHE A 40 26.03 -0.67 -2.96
N LYS A 41 25.64 -0.42 -1.70
CA LYS A 41 25.25 -1.46 -0.75
C LYS A 41 23.78 -1.79 -0.92
N GLY A 42 23.49 -2.88 -1.64
CA GLY A 42 22.12 -3.32 -1.91
C GLY A 42 21.61 -3.00 -3.31
N SER A 43 20.32 -3.27 -3.55
CA SER A 43 19.68 -3.08 -4.84
C SER A 43 19.42 -1.60 -5.13
N PHE A 44 19.87 -1.12 -6.29
CA PHE A 44 19.53 0.22 -6.77
C PHE A 44 18.01 0.41 -6.90
N GLU A 45 17.29 -0.62 -7.39
CA GLU A 45 15.82 -0.59 -7.48
C GLU A 45 15.18 -0.43 -6.09
N GLY A 46 15.68 -1.13 -5.08
CA GLY A 46 15.21 -1.00 -3.70
C GLY A 46 15.47 0.38 -3.10
N TRP A 47 16.62 0.98 -3.40
CA TRP A 47 16.96 2.33 -2.98
C TRP A 47 16.06 3.39 -3.64
N VAL A 48 15.84 3.30 -4.96
CA VAL A 48 14.90 4.16 -5.70
C VAL A 48 13.48 4.01 -5.14
N ARG A 49 13.03 2.77 -4.93
CA ARG A 49 11.71 2.47 -4.36
C ARG A 49 11.50 3.13 -3.00
N ARG A 50 12.50 3.08 -2.12
CA ARG A 50 12.43 3.74 -0.80
C ARG A 50 12.24 5.25 -0.92
N ILE A 51 12.93 5.91 -1.86
CA ILE A 51 12.77 7.35 -2.12
C ILE A 51 11.36 7.64 -2.64
N VAL A 52 10.86 6.86 -3.58
CA VAL A 52 9.52 7.01 -4.16
C VAL A 52 8.44 6.81 -3.09
N VAL A 53 8.53 5.76 -2.27
CA VAL A 53 7.59 5.51 -1.16
C VAL A 53 7.58 6.69 -0.18
N ASN A 54 8.76 7.16 0.25
CA ASN A 54 8.85 8.31 1.14
C ASN A 54 8.22 9.57 0.52
N THR A 55 8.42 9.79 -0.78
CA THR A 55 7.81 10.92 -1.49
C THR A 55 6.29 10.79 -1.54
N ALA A 56 5.74 9.60 -1.76
CA ALA A 56 4.30 9.34 -1.71
C ALA A 56 3.72 9.60 -0.30
N ILE A 57 4.41 9.16 0.74
CA ILE A 57 4.01 9.43 2.13
C ILE A 57 4.03 10.94 2.44
N ASP A 58 5.06 11.65 2.01
CA ASP A 58 5.15 13.10 2.19
C ASP A 58 4.02 13.83 1.46
N SER A 59 3.66 13.40 0.25
CA SER A 59 2.51 13.94 -0.51
C SER A 59 1.20 13.72 0.25
N ILE A 60 0.96 12.51 0.76
CA ILE A 60 -0.21 12.19 1.57
C ILE A 60 -0.26 13.07 2.84
N ARG A 61 0.85 13.27 3.52
CA ARG A 61 0.94 14.14 4.71
C ARG A 61 0.66 15.61 4.39
N LYS A 62 1.15 16.11 3.25
CA LYS A 62 0.90 17.49 2.79
C LYS A 62 -0.56 17.71 2.42
N ALA A 63 -1.17 16.77 1.68
CA ALA A 63 -2.58 16.83 1.29
C ALA A 63 -3.51 16.82 2.50
N LYS A 64 -3.08 16.22 3.60
CA LYS A 64 -3.84 16.06 4.83
C LYS A 64 -3.28 16.93 5.97
N ARG A 65 -3.28 18.23 5.83
CA ARG A 65 -3.18 19.17 6.98
C ARG A 65 -4.33 19.02 8.00
N ALA A 66 -5.20 18.01 7.81
CA ALA A 66 -6.19 17.50 8.76
C ALA A 66 -5.78 16.10 9.23
N PRO A 67 -6.08 15.67 10.47
CA PRO A 67 -5.63 14.38 11.03
C PRO A 67 -6.16 13.21 10.22
N ILE A 68 -5.24 12.47 9.60
CA ILE A 68 -5.47 11.34 8.67
C ILE A 68 -6.24 10.17 9.28
N LEU A 69 -6.43 10.13 10.60
CA LEU A 69 -6.68 8.89 11.33
C LEU A 69 -7.89 8.90 12.25
N LYS A 70 -8.92 9.68 11.91
CA LYS A 70 -10.26 9.44 12.45
C LYS A 70 -11.17 8.96 11.32
N ASP A 71 -10.91 7.73 10.86
CA ASP A 71 -11.92 7.01 10.12
C ASP A 71 -12.98 6.51 11.11
N ASN A 72 -14.23 6.89 10.88
CA ASN A 72 -15.37 6.33 11.57
C ASN A 72 -15.46 4.84 11.25
N ASP A 73 -15.37 4.03 12.31
CA ASP A 73 -15.59 2.59 12.24
C ASP A 73 -16.99 2.30 11.72
N ASN A 74 -17.10 1.79 10.51
CA ASN A 74 -18.24 0.96 10.14
C ASN A 74 -17.84 -0.50 10.45
N ASP A 75 -18.44 -1.01 11.50
CA ASP A 75 -18.27 -2.41 11.93
C ASP A 75 -18.96 -3.35 10.93
N PHE A 76 -18.14 -4.19 10.28
CA PHE A 76 -18.63 -5.29 9.46
C PHE A 76 -18.34 -6.64 10.15
N LYS A 77 -19.34 -7.52 10.14
CA LYS A 77 -19.28 -8.85 10.78
C LYS A 77 -18.65 -9.89 9.85
N MET A 78 -18.00 -10.87 10.43
CA MET A 78 -17.17 -11.89 9.78
C MET A 78 -17.81 -13.27 9.80
N ASP A 79 -17.76 -14.00 8.68
CA ASP A 79 -17.97 -15.44 8.60
C ASP A 79 -16.80 -16.15 7.89
N ALA A 80 -16.63 -17.45 8.16
CA ALA A 80 -15.41 -18.23 7.91
C ALA A 80 -15.25 -18.74 6.46
N ILE A 81 -14.00 -18.97 6.04
CA ILE A 81 -13.62 -19.36 4.66
C ILE A 81 -13.05 -20.77 4.64
N ASN A 82 -13.44 -21.58 3.63
CA ASN A 82 -12.89 -22.89 3.29
C ASN A 82 -11.86 -22.82 2.13
N GLU A 83 -10.92 -23.75 2.14
CA GLU A 83 -9.78 -23.87 1.22
C GLU A 83 -10.17 -24.42 -0.16
N ILE A 84 -9.40 -24.09 -1.22
CA ILE A 84 -9.62 -24.51 -2.62
C ILE A 84 -8.35 -25.09 -3.24
N GLU A 85 -8.55 -26.11 -4.10
CA GLU A 85 -7.55 -26.97 -4.72
C GLU A 85 -6.81 -26.40 -5.96
N GLU A 86 -5.77 -27.10 -6.38
CA GLU A 86 -4.50 -26.65 -6.95
C GLU A 86 -4.30 -26.82 -8.49
N ASN A 87 -5.18 -26.54 -9.43
CA ASN A 87 -4.89 -26.81 -10.84
C ASN A 87 -5.39 -25.85 -11.96
N GLU A 88 -5.65 -24.57 -11.68
CA GLU A 88 -5.89 -23.55 -12.73
C GLU A 88 -4.91 -22.39 -12.57
N LYS A 89 -3.60 -22.66 -12.77
CA LYS A 89 -2.57 -21.98 -11.96
C LYS A 89 -2.07 -20.59 -12.40
N ILE A 90 -2.18 -20.15 -13.62
CA ILE A 90 -1.53 -18.89 -14.06
C ILE A 90 -2.56 -17.76 -14.23
N GLU A 91 -3.59 -17.95 -15.02
CA GLU A 91 -4.65 -16.94 -15.23
C GLU A 91 -5.39 -16.61 -13.92
N MET A 92 -5.60 -17.63 -13.07
CA MET A 92 -6.23 -17.46 -11.76
C MET A 92 -5.30 -16.72 -10.77
N ILE A 93 -3.99 -16.89 -10.88
CA ILE A 93 -3.01 -16.14 -10.04
C ILE A 93 -2.99 -14.67 -10.43
N GLU A 94 -2.99 -14.36 -11.73
CA GLU A 94 -3.03 -12.98 -12.23
C GLU A 94 -4.35 -12.31 -11.83
N LEU A 95 -5.48 -12.95 -12.03
CA LEU A 95 -6.79 -12.46 -11.59
C LEU A 95 -6.86 -12.23 -10.07
N ARG A 96 -6.29 -13.14 -9.27
CA ARG A 96 -6.22 -12.98 -7.81
C ARG A 96 -5.31 -11.80 -7.41
N ALA A 97 -4.21 -11.58 -8.12
CA ALA A 97 -3.31 -10.47 -7.87
C ALA A 97 -3.98 -9.12 -8.19
N GLU A 98 -4.70 -9.02 -9.31
CA GLU A 98 -5.48 -7.83 -9.67
C GLU A 98 -6.56 -7.53 -8.62
N LYS A 99 -7.33 -8.53 -8.22
CA LYS A 99 -8.35 -8.40 -7.18
C LYS A 99 -7.78 -8.02 -5.82
N ALA A 100 -6.60 -8.52 -5.47
CA ALA A 100 -5.92 -8.11 -4.25
C ALA A 100 -5.52 -6.63 -4.28
N VAL A 101 -5.03 -6.13 -5.42
CA VAL A 101 -4.70 -4.71 -5.59
C VAL A 101 -5.96 -3.84 -5.51
N GLU A 102 -7.04 -4.23 -6.19
CA GLU A 102 -8.33 -3.54 -6.11
C GLU A 102 -8.86 -3.49 -4.68
N ALA A 103 -8.79 -4.60 -3.96
CA ALA A 103 -9.22 -4.68 -2.55
C ALA A 103 -8.39 -3.75 -1.65
N ILE A 104 -7.07 -3.68 -1.86
CA ILE A 104 -6.20 -2.75 -1.13
C ILE A 104 -6.60 -1.29 -1.42
N GLN A 105 -6.95 -0.96 -2.66
CA GLN A 105 -7.39 0.39 -3.03
C GLN A 105 -8.75 0.77 -2.41
N LYS A 106 -9.60 -0.21 -2.08
CA LYS A 106 -10.86 0.02 -1.37
C LYS A 106 -10.70 0.31 0.12
N LEU A 107 -9.53 0.02 0.69
CA LEU A 107 -9.23 0.41 2.07
C LEU A 107 -9.23 1.93 2.24
N SER A 108 -9.62 2.40 3.41
CA SER A 108 -9.44 3.80 3.75
C SER A 108 -7.96 4.21 3.65
N PRO A 109 -7.65 5.47 3.33
CA PRO A 109 -6.28 5.90 3.11
C PRO A 109 -5.32 5.58 4.26
N GLY A 110 -5.77 5.69 5.52
CA GLY A 110 -4.97 5.38 6.71
C GLY A 110 -4.65 3.89 6.82
N TYR A 111 -5.65 3.03 6.65
CA TYR A 111 -5.48 1.57 6.70
C TYR A 111 -4.64 1.07 5.53
N ARG A 112 -4.89 1.57 4.33
CA ARG A 112 -4.13 1.25 3.13
C ARG A 112 -2.65 1.62 3.27
N THR A 113 -2.36 2.82 3.77
CA THR A 113 -0.98 3.29 3.96
C THR A 113 -0.21 2.41 4.95
N VAL A 114 -0.79 2.12 6.13
CA VAL A 114 -0.14 1.26 7.12
C VAL A 114 0.01 -0.17 6.61
N PHE A 115 -0.99 -0.71 5.92
CA PHE A 115 -0.91 -2.05 5.32
C PHE A 115 0.23 -2.15 4.30
N ASN A 116 0.32 -1.21 3.37
CA ASN A 116 1.38 -1.21 2.36
C ASN A 116 2.76 -1.08 2.98
N LEU A 117 2.94 -0.15 3.93
CA LEU A 117 4.23 0.05 4.59
C LEU A 117 4.67 -1.20 5.38
N PHE A 118 3.76 -1.84 6.11
CA PHE A 118 4.10 -3.00 6.93
C PHE A 118 4.24 -4.29 6.12
N VAL A 119 3.26 -4.59 5.24
CA VAL A 119 3.17 -5.90 4.56
C VAL A 119 3.99 -5.95 3.27
N ILE A 120 4.04 -4.83 2.53
CA ILE A 120 4.67 -4.80 1.19
C ILE A 120 6.07 -4.21 1.24
N GLU A 121 6.28 -3.17 2.06
CA GLU A 121 7.57 -2.47 2.16
C GLU A 121 8.41 -2.92 3.37
N ASP A 122 7.89 -3.80 4.22
CA ASP A 122 8.57 -4.41 5.36
C ASP A 122 9.08 -3.41 6.43
N TYR A 123 8.37 -2.28 6.59
CA TYR A 123 8.65 -1.32 7.67
C TYR A 123 8.09 -1.81 9.01
N SER A 124 8.86 -1.62 10.07
CA SER A 124 8.39 -1.87 11.44
C SER A 124 7.33 -0.86 11.87
N HIS A 125 6.50 -1.21 12.86
CA HIS A 125 5.51 -0.27 13.41
C HIS A 125 6.14 1.00 13.99
N LYS A 126 7.37 0.93 14.49
CA LYS A 126 8.14 2.08 14.96
C LYS A 126 8.45 3.04 13.81
N GLU A 127 9.01 2.53 12.72
CA GLU A 127 9.30 3.33 11.53
C GLU A 127 8.04 3.94 10.93
N ILE A 128 6.95 3.14 10.82
CA ILE A 128 5.65 3.63 10.34
C ILE A 128 5.12 4.75 11.24
N ALA A 129 5.23 4.61 12.55
CA ALA A 129 4.81 5.63 13.50
C ALA A 129 5.56 6.95 13.28
N GLU A 130 6.88 6.88 13.12
CA GLU A 130 7.74 8.02 12.81
C GLU A 130 7.39 8.65 11.44
N MET A 131 7.22 7.84 10.39
CA MET A 131 6.89 8.30 9.04
C MET A 131 5.52 8.99 8.97
N LEU A 132 4.53 8.49 9.67
CA LEU A 132 3.14 8.98 9.62
C LEU A 132 2.80 9.98 10.72
N GLY A 133 3.66 10.16 11.72
CA GLY A 133 3.40 11.01 12.88
C GLY A 133 2.28 10.48 13.78
N ILE A 134 2.22 9.16 13.98
CA ILE A 134 1.25 8.45 14.81
C ILE A 134 1.95 7.64 15.90
N SER A 135 1.19 7.08 16.84
CA SER A 135 1.75 6.13 17.81
C SER A 135 1.95 4.74 17.18
N GLU A 136 2.87 3.94 17.72
CA GLU A 136 2.99 2.52 17.33
C GLU A 136 1.69 1.74 17.58
N GLY A 137 0.98 2.07 18.67
CA GLY A 137 -0.33 1.48 18.97
C GLY A 137 -1.36 1.78 17.87
N THR A 138 -1.39 3.01 17.37
CA THR A 138 -2.24 3.39 16.22
C THR A 138 -1.84 2.63 14.96
N SER A 139 -0.55 2.48 14.68
CA SER A 139 -0.06 1.70 13.54
C SER A 139 -0.51 0.23 13.63
N LYS A 140 -0.36 -0.41 14.80
CA LYS A 140 -0.83 -1.80 15.04
C LYS A 140 -2.35 -1.94 14.88
N SER A 141 -3.11 -1.01 15.45
CA SER A 141 -4.58 -0.99 15.33
C SER A 141 -5.03 -0.83 13.88
N ASN A 142 -4.42 0.10 13.13
CA ASN A 142 -4.74 0.32 11.72
C ASN A 142 -4.39 -0.91 10.86
N LEU A 143 -3.28 -1.59 11.12
CA LEU A 143 -2.94 -2.83 10.43
C LEU A 143 -3.97 -3.94 10.70
N SER A 144 -4.39 -4.09 11.95
CA SER A 144 -5.42 -5.08 12.33
C SER A 144 -6.74 -4.81 11.61
N LYS A 145 -7.20 -3.54 11.60
CA LYS A 145 -8.41 -3.12 10.89
C LYS A 145 -8.26 -3.29 9.38
N ALA A 146 -7.11 -2.94 8.80
CA ALA A 146 -6.82 -3.14 7.39
C ALA A 146 -6.95 -4.62 6.98
N LYS A 147 -6.36 -5.53 7.76
CA LYS A 147 -6.45 -6.98 7.50
C LYS A 147 -7.89 -7.50 7.61
N LYS A 148 -8.66 -7.04 8.61
CA LYS A 148 -10.07 -7.39 8.77
C LYS A 148 -10.88 -6.95 7.55
N ASN A 149 -10.74 -5.68 7.15
CA ASN A 149 -11.48 -5.11 6.02
C ASN A 149 -11.08 -5.78 4.69
N LEU A 150 -9.80 -6.04 4.46
CA LEU A 150 -9.34 -6.77 3.27
C LEU A 150 -9.93 -8.17 3.19
N LYS A 151 -9.93 -8.91 4.30
CA LYS A 151 -10.54 -10.25 4.34
C LYS A 151 -12.00 -10.19 3.93
N GLN A 152 -12.75 -9.20 4.41
CA GLN A 152 -14.15 -9.03 4.07
C GLN A 152 -14.34 -8.69 2.58
N ILE A 153 -13.64 -7.67 2.06
CA ILE A 153 -13.71 -7.25 0.66
C ILE A 153 -13.41 -8.44 -0.26
N LEU A 154 -12.34 -9.19 0.01
CA LEU A 154 -11.95 -10.35 -0.79
C LEU A 154 -13.00 -11.47 -0.70
N THR A 155 -13.60 -11.71 0.48
CA THR A 155 -14.66 -12.71 0.62
C THR A 155 -15.87 -12.37 -0.25
N GLU A 156 -16.32 -11.11 -0.22
CA GLU A 156 -17.45 -10.64 -1.04
C GLU A 156 -17.15 -10.75 -2.54
N GLU A 157 -15.96 -10.34 -2.97
CA GLU A 157 -15.54 -10.41 -4.38
C GLU A 157 -15.41 -11.85 -4.90
N PHE A 158 -14.84 -12.76 -4.11
CA PHE A 158 -14.70 -14.16 -4.52
C PHE A 158 -16.01 -14.94 -4.42
N SER A 159 -16.98 -14.50 -3.61
CA SER A 159 -18.32 -15.09 -3.61
C SER A 159 -19.08 -14.79 -4.91
N ASN A 160 -18.91 -13.57 -5.45
CA ASN A 160 -19.56 -13.14 -6.70
C ASN A 160 -18.96 -13.79 -7.98
N ILE A 161 -17.78 -14.40 -7.91
CA ILE A 161 -17.15 -15.10 -9.05
C ILE A 161 -17.66 -16.55 -9.16
N ARG A 162 -18.36 -17.07 -8.13
CA ARG A 162 -18.88 -18.43 -8.09
C ARG A 162 -20.32 -18.58 -8.60
N GLU A 163 -20.99 -17.50 -8.97
CA GLU A 163 -22.29 -17.50 -9.66
C GLU A 163 -22.10 -17.25 -11.16
#